data_00f283df292ebfb14e69c7a704fa6c3b
#
_entry.id   00f283df292ebfb14e69c7a704fa6c3b
#
_cell.length_a   1.000
_cell.length_b   1.000
_cell.length_c   1.000
_cell.angle_alpha   90.00
_cell.angle_beta   90.00
_cell.angle_gamma   90.00
#
_symmetry.space_group_name_H-M   'P 1'
#
loop_
_entity.id
_entity.type
_entity.pdbx_description
1 polymer ?
#
loop_
_entity_poly.entity_id
_entity_poly.type
_entity_poly.pdbx_seq_one_letter_code
_entity_poly.pdbx_strand_id
1 'polypeptide(L)'
;MTTFDVLLRQSQLMSTKLHAMAVEKRVANALRNNAPGPTEAVDFVIFFADGPGQSYQLEQWIAPFEALQRSGHGVCLVVMNALTARLVAQRTGLPILLSRSMERIEATLAVWGTSGVFYVNNSQANFTMLRISGPAHVHLSHGESEKSSMVSNQLKAYDFAFIAGQAARTRILESIPRFDPAKLVEIGRPQLDVAAAGPVEPHPAPRIRVLYAPTWEGDGKNMAYTSITSVGARLVEALLADDRFTLVFRPHPKTGSWSVTARQELARIEKALEAATKDQGAGHRVEVSGDSSRSIMDADVVVCDISAMAMDAIGLDKPLLLLHSTDTPMIHELAPEQSLSLEQAGALLLEEHGREFLSTVASLAMAIPSEQQRSLRSNAFGDPALGRATERFIAAAIAVTGAAERA
;
A
#
# COMPACT_ATOMS: atom_id res chain seq x y z
N MET A 1 -3.42 36.50 -23.60
CA MET A 1 -4.12 35.29 -24.09
C MET A 1 -5.11 35.73 -25.12
N THR A 2 -4.97 35.32 -26.37
CA THR A 2 -5.89 35.69 -27.44
C THR A 2 -7.20 34.89 -27.34
N THR A 3 -8.29 35.41 -27.88
CA THR A 3 -9.60 34.73 -27.97
C THR A 3 -9.46 33.35 -28.62
N PHE A 4 -8.49 33.18 -29.50
CA PHE A 4 -8.13 31.95 -30.18
C PHE A 4 -7.51 30.91 -29.21
N ASP A 5 -6.64 31.32 -28.28
CA ASP A 5 -6.05 30.42 -27.25
C ASP A 5 -7.11 29.89 -26.30
N VAL A 6 -8.11 30.70 -25.98
CA VAL A 6 -9.25 30.29 -25.13
C VAL A 6 -10.12 29.27 -25.85
N LEU A 7 -10.42 29.47 -27.13
CA LEU A 7 -11.20 28.55 -27.94
C LEU A 7 -10.48 27.19 -28.16
N LEU A 8 -9.18 27.23 -28.40
CA LEU A 8 -8.35 26.02 -28.53
C LEU A 8 -8.33 25.22 -27.21
N ARG A 9 -8.14 25.88 -26.06
CA ARG A 9 -8.23 25.24 -24.74
C ARG A 9 -9.62 24.64 -24.47
N GLN A 10 -10.68 25.36 -24.82
CA GLN A 10 -12.04 24.86 -24.67
C GLN A 10 -12.31 23.64 -25.55
N SER A 11 -11.84 23.65 -26.81
CA SER A 11 -12.00 22.51 -27.74
C SER A 11 -11.20 21.28 -27.25
N GLN A 12 -9.97 21.47 -26.74
CA GLN A 12 -9.17 20.40 -26.14
C GLN A 12 -9.83 19.82 -24.89
N LEU A 13 -10.38 20.67 -24.00
CA LEU A 13 -11.11 20.24 -22.82
C LEU A 13 -12.40 19.46 -23.17
N MET A 14 -13.11 19.90 -24.21
CA MET A 14 -14.29 19.20 -24.71
C MET A 14 -13.93 17.84 -25.33
N SER A 15 -12.89 17.78 -26.14
CA SER A 15 -12.38 16.52 -26.72
C SER A 15 -11.96 15.53 -25.63
N THR A 16 -11.24 16.00 -24.61
CA THR A 16 -10.82 15.18 -23.46
C THR A 16 -12.03 14.66 -22.65
N LYS A 17 -13.05 15.51 -22.43
CA LYS A 17 -14.28 15.10 -21.76
C LYS A 17 -15.06 14.05 -22.55
N LEU A 18 -15.21 14.24 -23.87
CA LEU A 18 -15.89 13.29 -24.75
C LEU A 18 -15.16 11.94 -24.79
N HIS A 19 -13.83 11.97 -24.85
CA HIS A 19 -13.01 10.75 -24.79
C HIS A 19 -13.20 10.03 -23.45
N ALA A 20 -13.12 10.73 -22.33
CA ALA A 20 -13.34 10.18 -21.00
C ALA A 20 -14.74 9.55 -20.86
N MET A 21 -15.78 10.22 -21.35
CA MET A 21 -17.15 9.66 -21.38
C MET A 21 -17.28 8.41 -22.24
N ALA A 22 -16.60 8.38 -23.39
CA ALA A 22 -16.61 7.20 -24.27
C ALA A 22 -15.88 6.01 -23.61
N VAL A 23 -14.74 6.26 -22.94
CA VAL A 23 -14.03 5.23 -22.17
C VAL A 23 -14.90 4.73 -21.03
N GLU A 24 -15.50 5.64 -20.25
CA GLU A 24 -16.40 5.29 -19.16
C GLU A 24 -17.56 4.41 -19.61
N LYS A 25 -18.22 4.77 -20.72
CA LYS A 25 -19.32 3.98 -21.30
C LYS A 25 -18.86 2.59 -21.75
N ARG A 26 -17.66 2.48 -22.35
CA ARG A 26 -17.08 1.18 -22.75
C ARG A 26 -16.79 0.31 -21.53
N VAL A 27 -16.19 0.87 -20.49
CA VAL A 27 -15.89 0.15 -19.24
C VAL A 27 -17.18 -0.26 -18.54
N ALA A 28 -18.16 0.64 -18.44
CA ALA A 28 -19.47 0.34 -17.86
C ALA A 28 -20.18 -0.80 -18.60
N ASN A 29 -20.11 -0.84 -19.93
CA ASN A 29 -20.66 -1.93 -20.72
C ASN A 29 -19.92 -3.25 -20.49
N ALA A 30 -18.58 -3.21 -20.42
CA ALA A 30 -17.77 -4.40 -20.16
C ALA A 30 -18.00 -5.00 -18.76
N LEU A 31 -18.26 -4.14 -17.78
CA LEU A 31 -18.53 -4.55 -16.39
C LEU A 31 -20.04 -4.74 -16.08
N ARG A 32 -20.90 -4.58 -17.08
CA ARG A 32 -22.37 -4.61 -16.88
C ARG A 32 -22.86 -5.93 -16.25
N ASN A 33 -22.21 -7.03 -16.59
CA ASN A 33 -22.55 -8.37 -16.12
C ASN A 33 -21.60 -8.84 -15.00
N ASN A 34 -20.75 -7.97 -14.48
CA ASN A 34 -19.81 -8.31 -13.43
C ASN A 34 -20.36 -8.00 -12.02
N ALA A 35 -21.35 -7.10 -11.92
CA ALA A 35 -22.03 -6.83 -10.66
C ALA A 35 -23.03 -7.97 -10.35
N PRO A 36 -23.17 -8.36 -9.06
CA PRO A 36 -24.17 -9.34 -8.64
C PRO A 36 -25.58 -8.91 -9.05
N GLY A 37 -26.41 -9.89 -9.36
CA GLY A 37 -27.82 -9.67 -9.67
C GLY A 37 -28.63 -9.22 -8.45
N PRO A 38 -29.85 -8.76 -8.65
CA PRO A 38 -30.72 -8.30 -7.56
C PRO A 38 -31.19 -9.42 -6.61
N THR A 39 -31.00 -10.69 -7.01
CA THR A 39 -31.35 -11.87 -6.20
C THR A 39 -30.14 -12.44 -5.46
N GLU A 40 -28.93 -11.94 -5.73
CA GLU A 40 -27.71 -12.36 -5.06
C GLU A 40 -27.50 -11.55 -3.79
N ALA A 41 -27.26 -12.22 -2.67
CA ALA A 41 -26.94 -11.53 -1.44
C ALA A 41 -25.45 -11.08 -1.45
N VAL A 42 -25.21 -9.82 -1.09
CA VAL A 42 -23.87 -9.24 -0.93
C VAL A 42 -23.76 -8.69 0.48
N ASP A 43 -23.08 -9.45 1.34
CA ASP A 43 -22.94 -9.10 2.75
C ASP A 43 -22.01 -7.92 2.94
N PHE A 44 -20.94 -7.87 2.13
CA PHE A 44 -19.84 -6.91 2.30
C PHE A 44 -19.53 -6.16 1.01
N VAL A 45 -19.39 -4.86 1.15
CA VAL A 45 -19.03 -3.97 0.06
C VAL A 45 -17.74 -3.24 0.39
N ILE A 46 -16.83 -3.15 -0.57
CA ILE A 46 -15.65 -2.30 -0.50
C ILE A 46 -15.93 -1.06 -1.36
N PHE A 47 -16.03 0.09 -0.73
CA PHE A 47 -16.28 1.35 -1.44
C PHE A 47 -14.97 2.03 -1.81
N PHE A 48 -14.83 2.40 -3.09
CA PHE A 48 -13.65 3.12 -3.58
C PHE A 48 -14.02 4.16 -4.63
N ALA A 49 -13.77 5.42 -4.33
CA ALA A 49 -14.16 6.55 -5.18
C ALA A 49 -13.01 7.18 -5.96
N ASP A 50 -11.75 6.89 -5.57
CA ASP A 50 -10.58 7.57 -6.09
C ASP A 50 -10.16 7.10 -7.48
N GLY A 51 -9.35 7.93 -8.14
CA GLY A 51 -8.84 7.69 -9.47
C GLY A 51 -7.75 6.61 -9.53
N PRO A 52 -7.29 6.27 -10.74
CA PRO A 52 -6.35 5.15 -10.97
C PRO A 52 -4.99 5.33 -10.27
N GLY A 53 -4.55 6.56 -10.00
CA GLY A 53 -3.32 6.81 -9.25
C GLY A 53 -3.33 6.37 -7.79
N GLN A 54 -4.51 6.07 -7.23
CA GLN A 54 -4.71 5.55 -5.88
C GLN A 54 -5.16 4.08 -5.86
N SER A 55 -5.31 3.42 -7.03
CA SER A 55 -5.81 2.03 -7.10
C SER A 55 -4.99 1.04 -6.28
N TYR A 56 -3.70 1.30 -6.08
CA TYR A 56 -2.81 0.48 -5.25
C TYR A 56 -3.33 0.31 -3.81
N GLN A 57 -4.08 1.30 -3.30
CA GLN A 57 -4.68 1.23 -1.95
C GLN A 57 -5.78 0.18 -1.87
N LEU A 58 -6.59 0.06 -2.93
CA LEU A 58 -7.60 -0.98 -3.04
C LEU A 58 -6.97 -2.34 -3.36
N GLU A 59 -5.97 -2.37 -4.24
CA GLU A 59 -5.30 -3.60 -4.68
C GLU A 59 -4.69 -4.39 -3.50
N GLN A 60 -4.18 -3.71 -2.48
CA GLN A 60 -3.65 -4.36 -1.26
C GLN A 60 -4.70 -5.15 -0.47
N TRP A 61 -5.98 -4.82 -0.60
CA TRP A 61 -7.07 -5.47 0.10
C TRP A 61 -7.81 -6.55 -0.72
N ILE A 62 -7.48 -6.70 -2.00
CA ILE A 62 -8.14 -7.68 -2.87
C ILE A 62 -8.06 -9.09 -2.27
N ALA A 63 -6.86 -9.57 -1.99
CA ALA A 63 -6.67 -10.93 -1.50
C ALA A 63 -7.34 -11.22 -0.12
N PRO A 64 -7.32 -10.32 0.89
CA PRO A 64 -8.13 -10.46 2.09
C PRO A 64 -9.64 -10.54 1.82
N PHE A 65 -10.17 -9.75 0.90
CA PHE A 65 -11.59 -9.81 0.54
C PHE A 65 -11.96 -11.03 -0.29
N GLU A 66 -11.07 -11.52 -1.13
CA GLU A 66 -11.24 -12.82 -1.79
C GLU A 66 -11.23 -13.98 -0.79
N ALA A 67 -10.44 -13.87 0.30
CA ALA A 67 -10.49 -14.83 1.40
C ALA A 67 -11.85 -14.78 2.13
N LEU A 68 -12.38 -13.57 2.37
CA LEU A 68 -13.71 -13.38 2.94
C LEU A 68 -14.81 -13.95 2.02
N GLN A 69 -14.68 -13.78 0.69
CA GLN A 69 -15.59 -14.41 -0.26
C GLN A 69 -15.50 -15.95 -0.24
N ARG A 70 -14.28 -16.50 -0.16
CA ARG A 70 -14.08 -17.95 -0.05
C ARG A 70 -14.63 -18.56 1.23
N SER A 71 -14.79 -17.76 2.29
CA SER A 71 -15.47 -18.20 3.53
C SER A 71 -17.01 -18.23 3.43
N GLY A 72 -17.57 -18.04 2.22
CA GLY A 72 -18.99 -18.21 1.95
C GLY A 72 -19.81 -16.92 1.93
N HIS A 73 -19.17 -15.75 2.09
CA HIS A 73 -19.87 -14.46 2.10
C HIS A 73 -19.92 -13.79 0.73
N GLY A 74 -21.02 -13.08 0.45
CA GLY A 74 -21.13 -12.23 -0.74
C GLY A 74 -20.29 -10.98 -0.58
N VAL A 75 -19.34 -10.76 -1.51
CA VAL A 75 -18.44 -9.60 -1.51
C VAL A 75 -18.49 -8.90 -2.85
N CYS A 76 -18.58 -7.56 -2.88
CA CYS A 76 -18.60 -6.76 -4.09
C CYS A 76 -17.78 -5.48 -3.93
N LEU A 77 -17.05 -5.08 -4.97
CA LEU A 77 -16.39 -3.80 -5.06
C LEU A 77 -17.38 -2.75 -5.62
N VAL A 78 -17.60 -1.66 -4.92
CA VAL A 78 -18.34 -0.49 -5.42
C VAL A 78 -17.34 0.59 -5.79
N VAL A 79 -17.14 0.81 -7.08
CA VAL A 79 -16.13 1.72 -7.61
C VAL A 79 -16.80 2.86 -8.37
N MET A 80 -16.39 4.11 -8.06
CA MET A 80 -16.97 5.29 -8.72
C MET A 80 -16.21 5.73 -9.98
N ASN A 81 -14.94 5.36 -10.11
CA ASN A 81 -14.09 5.75 -11.24
C ASN A 81 -13.95 4.60 -12.25
N ALA A 82 -14.31 4.84 -13.50
CA ALA A 82 -14.30 3.81 -14.55
C ALA A 82 -12.90 3.28 -14.88
N LEU A 83 -11.86 4.14 -14.87
CA LEU A 83 -10.49 3.70 -15.12
C LEU A 83 -9.98 2.83 -13.98
N THR A 84 -10.27 3.22 -12.74
CA THR A 84 -9.95 2.39 -11.56
C THR A 84 -10.66 1.04 -11.64
N ALA A 85 -11.97 1.02 -11.94
CA ALA A 85 -12.74 -0.20 -12.08
C ALA A 85 -12.14 -1.13 -13.14
N ARG A 86 -11.68 -0.58 -14.28
CA ARG A 86 -11.00 -1.35 -15.33
C ARG A 86 -9.68 -1.94 -14.87
N LEU A 87 -8.86 -1.18 -14.14
CA LEU A 87 -7.57 -1.67 -13.63
C LEU A 87 -7.78 -2.79 -12.61
N VAL A 88 -8.70 -2.59 -11.68
CA VAL A 88 -8.99 -3.56 -10.62
C VAL A 88 -9.61 -4.83 -11.19
N ALA A 89 -10.49 -4.75 -12.19
CA ALA A 89 -11.08 -5.91 -12.86
C ALA A 89 -10.04 -6.85 -13.51
N GLN A 90 -8.83 -6.37 -13.77
CA GLN A 90 -7.72 -7.18 -14.27
C GLN A 90 -6.95 -7.90 -13.16
N ARG A 91 -7.23 -7.58 -11.90
CA ARG A 91 -6.48 -8.02 -10.72
C ARG A 91 -7.29 -8.93 -9.79
N THR A 92 -8.61 -9.01 -9.96
CA THR A 92 -9.49 -9.79 -9.09
C THR A 92 -10.65 -10.42 -9.84
N GLY A 93 -11.14 -11.54 -9.29
CA GLY A 93 -12.41 -12.16 -9.67
C GLY A 93 -13.61 -11.63 -8.88
N LEU A 94 -13.41 -10.70 -7.92
CA LEU A 94 -14.53 -10.11 -7.16
C LEU A 94 -15.48 -9.34 -8.08
N PRO A 95 -16.78 -9.44 -7.88
CA PRO A 95 -17.78 -8.64 -8.60
C PRO A 95 -17.53 -7.13 -8.41
N ILE A 96 -17.82 -6.34 -9.46
CA ILE A 96 -17.64 -4.88 -9.44
C ILE A 96 -18.91 -4.19 -9.86
N LEU A 97 -19.47 -3.35 -8.98
CA LEU A 97 -20.49 -2.36 -9.30
C LEU A 97 -19.82 -1.02 -9.63
N LEU A 98 -19.83 -0.63 -10.91
CA LEU A 98 -19.42 0.70 -11.32
C LEU A 98 -20.62 1.65 -11.26
N SER A 99 -20.59 2.60 -10.33
CA SER A 99 -21.65 3.62 -10.20
C SER A 99 -21.14 4.92 -9.59
N ARG A 100 -21.54 6.06 -10.17
CA ARG A 100 -21.38 7.40 -9.58
C ARG A 100 -22.61 7.91 -8.88
N SER A 101 -23.76 7.26 -9.07
CA SER A 101 -25.03 7.65 -8.44
C SER A 101 -25.12 7.04 -7.06
N MET A 102 -25.13 7.88 -6.04
CA MET A 102 -25.33 7.45 -4.65
C MET A 102 -26.70 6.84 -4.43
N GLU A 103 -27.74 7.39 -5.07
CA GLU A 103 -29.10 6.84 -5.05
C GLU A 103 -29.14 5.40 -5.57
N ARG A 104 -28.46 5.14 -6.70
CA ARG A 104 -28.33 3.79 -7.25
C ARG A 104 -27.56 2.86 -6.32
N ILE A 105 -26.46 3.34 -5.73
CA ILE A 105 -25.67 2.56 -4.79
C ILE A 105 -26.56 2.18 -3.59
N GLU A 106 -27.20 3.16 -2.96
CA GLU A 106 -28.07 2.95 -1.80
C GLU A 106 -29.18 1.93 -2.08
N ALA A 107 -29.91 2.12 -3.19
CA ALA A 107 -30.97 1.19 -3.62
C ALA A 107 -30.41 -0.23 -3.85
N THR A 108 -29.20 -0.35 -4.42
CA THR A 108 -28.59 -1.65 -4.69
C THR A 108 -28.16 -2.33 -3.38
N LEU A 109 -27.55 -1.61 -2.44
CA LEU A 109 -27.16 -2.17 -1.13
C LEU A 109 -28.36 -2.66 -0.34
N ALA A 110 -29.48 -1.92 -0.40
CA ALA A 110 -30.72 -2.33 0.25
C ALA A 110 -31.27 -3.63 -0.33
N VAL A 111 -31.24 -3.78 -1.67
CA VAL A 111 -31.71 -5.01 -2.36
C VAL A 111 -30.78 -6.19 -2.05
N TRP A 112 -29.47 -5.97 -1.98
CA TRP A 112 -28.49 -7.02 -1.64
C TRP A 112 -28.54 -7.45 -0.16
N GLY A 113 -29.12 -6.63 0.74
CA GLY A 113 -29.09 -6.86 2.18
C GLY A 113 -27.67 -6.67 2.77
N THR A 114 -26.92 -5.70 2.24
CA THR A 114 -25.54 -5.43 2.65
C THR A 114 -25.47 -5.07 4.13
N SER A 115 -24.63 -5.80 4.88
CA SER A 115 -24.42 -5.61 6.31
C SER A 115 -23.22 -4.71 6.62
N GLY A 116 -22.19 -4.67 5.75
CA GLY A 116 -20.97 -3.90 5.98
C GLY A 116 -20.40 -3.21 4.75
N VAL A 117 -19.93 -1.97 4.95
CA VAL A 117 -19.21 -1.18 3.94
C VAL A 117 -17.82 -0.87 4.46
N PHE A 118 -16.81 -1.27 3.70
CA PHE A 118 -15.41 -1.14 4.04
C PHE A 118 -14.72 -0.05 3.24
N TYR A 119 -13.80 0.67 3.89
CA TYR A 119 -13.07 1.81 3.32
C TYR A 119 -11.56 1.62 3.51
N VAL A 120 -10.84 1.52 2.42
CA VAL A 120 -9.39 1.24 2.43
C VAL A 120 -8.52 2.49 2.54
N ASN A 121 -9.13 3.67 2.58
CA ASN A 121 -8.41 4.95 2.65
C ASN A 121 -9.23 6.07 3.31
N ASN A 122 -8.59 7.22 3.52
CA ASN A 122 -9.20 8.44 4.05
C ASN A 122 -9.67 9.41 2.94
N SER A 123 -10.34 8.91 1.89
CA SER A 123 -10.88 9.77 0.84
C SER A 123 -12.02 10.64 1.34
N GLN A 124 -12.06 11.91 0.91
CA GLN A 124 -13.20 12.80 1.18
C GLN A 124 -14.52 12.25 0.62
N ALA A 125 -14.46 11.50 -0.45
CA ALA A 125 -15.62 10.87 -1.07
C ALA A 125 -16.30 9.81 -0.16
N ASN A 126 -15.58 9.26 0.82
CA ASN A 126 -16.13 8.31 1.78
C ASN A 126 -17.32 8.93 2.56
N PHE A 127 -17.25 10.24 2.86
CA PHE A 127 -18.34 10.93 3.58
C PHE A 127 -19.66 10.93 2.84
N THR A 128 -19.67 10.80 1.54
CA THR A 128 -20.92 10.65 0.76
C THR A 128 -21.54 9.27 0.98
N MET A 129 -20.70 8.24 1.12
CA MET A 129 -21.13 6.86 1.35
C MET A 129 -21.56 6.63 2.81
N LEU A 130 -20.94 7.31 3.78
CA LEU A 130 -21.31 7.27 5.21
C LEU A 130 -22.72 7.80 5.50
N ARG A 131 -23.40 8.41 4.51
CA ARG A 131 -24.78 8.87 4.64
C ARG A 131 -25.81 7.74 4.49
N ILE A 132 -25.40 6.60 3.94
CA ILE A 132 -26.28 5.43 3.78
C ILE A 132 -26.41 4.77 5.14
N SER A 133 -27.61 4.75 5.68
CA SER A 133 -27.93 4.06 6.94
C SER A 133 -28.25 2.59 6.68
N GLY A 134 -27.92 1.74 7.63
CA GLY A 134 -28.21 0.31 7.57
C GLY A 134 -26.95 -0.54 7.70
N PRO A 135 -26.02 -0.54 6.74
CA PRO A 135 -24.76 -1.26 6.90
C PRO A 135 -23.85 -0.61 7.93
N ALA A 136 -23.02 -1.39 8.60
CA ALA A 136 -21.91 -0.89 9.41
C ALA A 136 -20.81 -0.33 8.51
N HIS A 137 -20.26 0.82 8.86
CA HIS A 137 -19.17 1.48 8.14
C HIS A 137 -17.84 1.24 8.81
N VAL A 138 -16.91 0.53 8.12
CA VAL A 138 -15.66 0.05 8.68
C VAL A 138 -14.46 0.64 7.94
N HIS A 139 -13.63 1.40 8.65
CA HIS A 139 -12.37 1.89 8.11
C HIS A 139 -11.26 0.85 8.25
N LEU A 140 -10.48 0.62 7.18
CA LEU A 140 -9.40 -0.38 7.14
C LEU A 140 -8.00 0.23 7.06
N SER A 141 -7.85 1.39 6.43
CA SER A 141 -6.55 1.90 5.95
C SER A 141 -5.89 1.00 4.88
N HIS A 142 -4.95 1.56 4.12
CA HIS A 142 -4.24 0.81 3.06
C HIS A 142 -2.82 0.39 3.47
N GLY A 143 -2.34 0.81 4.62
CA GLY A 143 -1.01 0.46 5.13
C GLY A 143 -0.89 0.74 6.61
N GLU A 144 0.15 0.24 7.24
CA GLU A 144 0.55 0.59 8.59
C GLU A 144 1.89 1.35 8.51
N SER A 145 1.99 2.48 9.16
CA SER A 145 3.26 3.21 9.29
C SER A 145 3.19 4.16 10.47
N GLU A 146 4.34 4.61 10.94
CA GLU A 146 4.43 5.56 12.04
C GLU A 146 4.30 7.03 11.61
N LYS A 147 3.96 7.27 10.33
CA LYS A 147 3.74 8.63 9.84
C LYS A 147 2.53 9.28 10.51
N SER A 148 2.64 10.58 10.77
CA SER A 148 1.55 11.40 11.34
C SER A 148 0.26 11.37 10.51
N SER A 149 0.38 11.14 9.20
CA SER A 149 -0.76 11.00 8.27
C SER A 149 -1.63 9.77 8.52
N MET A 150 -1.15 8.78 9.28
CA MET A 150 -1.93 7.59 9.64
C MET A 150 -3.03 7.88 10.66
N VAL A 151 -2.98 9.03 11.33
CA VAL A 151 -3.96 9.42 12.34
C VAL A 151 -4.78 10.59 11.83
N SER A 152 -6.07 10.37 11.64
CA SER A 152 -7.01 11.38 11.18
C SER A 152 -8.26 11.44 12.06
N ASN A 153 -8.69 12.65 12.42
CA ASN A 153 -9.95 12.85 13.13
C ASN A 153 -11.18 12.34 12.34
N GLN A 154 -11.02 12.10 11.05
CA GLN A 154 -12.03 11.46 10.18
C GLN A 154 -12.41 10.06 10.65
N LEU A 155 -11.51 9.34 11.36
CA LEU A 155 -11.80 8.02 11.91
C LEU A 155 -13.04 7.99 12.82
N LYS A 156 -13.38 9.12 13.46
CA LYS A 156 -14.58 9.23 14.28
C LYS A 156 -15.89 9.02 13.53
N ALA A 157 -15.88 9.26 12.22
CA ALA A 157 -17.07 9.18 11.37
C ALA A 157 -17.50 7.74 11.03
N TYR A 158 -16.60 6.78 11.21
CA TYR A 158 -16.89 5.37 10.98
C TYR A 158 -17.45 4.70 12.25
N ASP A 159 -18.17 3.62 12.08
CA ASP A 159 -18.67 2.80 13.20
C ASP A 159 -17.51 2.03 13.84
N PHE A 160 -16.62 1.48 13.01
CA PHE A 160 -15.43 0.76 13.43
C PHE A 160 -14.21 1.17 12.61
N ALA A 161 -13.03 1.04 13.22
CA ALA A 161 -11.74 1.13 12.55
C ALA A 161 -10.96 -0.15 12.83
N PHE A 162 -10.67 -0.92 11.78
CA PHE A 162 -9.82 -2.09 11.88
C PHE A 162 -8.37 -1.64 11.82
N ILE A 163 -7.60 -2.02 12.79
CA ILE A 163 -6.22 -1.60 13.00
C ILE A 163 -5.29 -2.82 13.09
N ALA A 164 -4.01 -2.60 12.83
CA ALA A 164 -3.05 -3.68 12.81
C ALA A 164 -2.79 -4.28 14.21
N GLY A 165 -2.66 -3.44 15.24
CA GLY A 165 -2.40 -3.91 16.59
C GLY A 165 -2.29 -2.79 17.62
N GLN A 166 -1.66 -3.13 18.77
CA GLN A 166 -1.57 -2.24 19.92
C GLN A 166 -0.86 -0.91 19.62
N ALA A 167 0.19 -0.92 18.79
CA ALA A 167 0.89 0.31 18.40
C ALA A 167 -0.06 1.31 17.70
N ALA A 168 -0.89 0.83 16.76
CA ALA A 168 -1.89 1.65 16.10
C ALA A 168 -2.97 2.15 17.07
N ARG A 169 -3.43 1.29 18.00
CA ARG A 169 -4.38 1.66 19.06
C ARG A 169 -3.86 2.81 19.92
N THR A 170 -2.66 2.65 20.45
CA THR A 170 -2.01 3.67 21.30
C THR A 170 -1.90 5.00 20.53
N ARG A 171 -1.36 4.98 19.33
CA ARG A 171 -1.19 6.16 18.47
C ARG A 171 -2.51 6.90 18.20
N ILE A 172 -3.59 6.17 17.91
CA ILE A 172 -4.92 6.75 17.64
C ILE A 172 -5.47 7.40 18.92
N LEU A 173 -5.43 6.71 20.05
CA LEU A 173 -5.99 7.21 21.30
C LEU A 173 -5.23 8.42 21.85
N GLU A 174 -3.91 8.47 21.69
CA GLU A 174 -3.09 9.62 22.08
C GLU A 174 -3.28 10.83 21.16
N SER A 175 -3.47 10.59 19.85
CA SER A 175 -3.52 11.67 18.86
C SER A 175 -4.93 12.20 18.59
N ILE A 176 -5.98 11.41 18.81
CA ILE A 176 -7.38 11.82 18.55
C ILE A 176 -8.14 12.01 19.87
N PRO A 177 -8.28 13.25 20.35
CA PRO A 177 -9.01 13.50 21.58
C PRO A 177 -10.44 12.96 21.53
N ARG A 178 -10.89 12.32 22.59
CA ARG A 178 -12.28 11.80 22.73
C ARG A 178 -12.64 10.77 21.64
N PHE A 179 -11.67 10.00 21.16
CA PHE A 179 -11.95 8.83 20.33
C PHE A 179 -12.51 7.71 21.22
N ASP A 180 -13.54 7.03 20.74
CA ASP A 180 -14.10 5.87 21.44
C ASP A 180 -13.24 4.62 21.21
N PRO A 181 -12.55 4.08 22.23
CA PRO A 181 -11.71 2.92 22.10
C PRO A 181 -12.44 1.64 21.65
N ALA A 182 -13.76 1.56 21.88
CA ALA A 182 -14.57 0.42 21.49
C ALA A 182 -14.72 0.29 19.97
N LYS A 183 -14.49 1.36 19.22
CA LYS A 183 -14.49 1.34 17.75
C LYS A 183 -13.24 0.71 17.15
N LEU A 184 -12.16 0.52 17.93
CA LEU A 184 -10.90 -0.04 17.44
C LEU A 184 -10.90 -1.57 17.53
N VAL A 185 -10.76 -2.24 16.40
CA VAL A 185 -10.70 -3.70 16.31
C VAL A 185 -9.33 -4.12 15.77
N GLU A 186 -8.56 -4.86 16.55
CA GLU A 186 -7.23 -5.33 16.17
C GLU A 186 -7.34 -6.59 15.32
N ILE A 187 -6.94 -6.50 14.06
CA ILE A 187 -7.02 -7.61 13.10
C ILE A 187 -5.66 -8.11 12.63
N GLY A 188 -4.57 -7.44 12.97
CA GLY A 188 -3.27 -7.66 12.34
C GLY A 188 -3.21 -7.06 10.95
N ARG A 189 -2.37 -7.68 10.09
CA ARG A 189 -2.18 -7.25 8.70
C ARG A 189 -2.40 -8.41 7.73
N PRO A 190 -3.64 -8.63 7.27
CA PRO A 190 -4.00 -9.76 6.39
C PRO A 190 -3.19 -9.86 5.11
N GLN A 191 -2.68 -8.74 4.60
CA GLN A 191 -1.84 -8.68 3.40
C GLN A 191 -0.55 -9.48 3.58
N LEU A 192 0.02 -9.51 4.79
CA LEU A 192 1.26 -10.25 5.07
C LEU A 192 1.04 -11.76 5.04
N ASP A 193 -0.12 -12.24 5.46
CA ASP A 193 -0.46 -13.66 5.40
C ASP A 193 -0.45 -14.20 3.97
N VAL A 194 -0.98 -13.41 3.03
CA VAL A 194 -1.03 -13.76 1.61
C VAL A 194 0.37 -13.83 1.01
N ALA A 195 1.21 -12.85 1.33
CA ALA A 195 2.59 -12.81 0.86
C ALA A 195 3.40 -14.01 1.35
N ALA A 196 3.22 -14.39 2.61
CA ALA A 196 3.94 -15.49 3.22
C ALA A 196 3.48 -16.88 2.74
N ALA A 197 2.24 -17.02 2.31
CA ALA A 197 1.71 -18.30 1.80
C ALA A 197 2.20 -18.65 0.38
N GLY A 198 2.71 -17.69 -0.37
CA GLY A 198 3.19 -17.92 -1.74
C GLY A 198 4.61 -18.51 -1.79
N PRO A 199 4.96 -19.24 -2.87
CA PRO A 199 6.33 -19.75 -3.07
C PRO A 199 7.30 -18.59 -3.22
N VAL A 200 8.45 -18.64 -2.55
CA VAL A 200 9.54 -17.64 -2.73
C VAL A 200 10.10 -17.77 -4.15
N GLU A 201 10.30 -16.63 -4.81
CA GLU A 201 10.86 -16.63 -6.17
C GLU A 201 12.33 -17.14 -6.14
N PRO A 202 12.68 -18.17 -6.90
CA PRO A 202 14.04 -18.69 -6.91
C PRO A 202 15.05 -17.62 -7.32
N HIS A 203 16.20 -17.59 -6.65
CA HIS A 203 17.32 -16.75 -7.07
C HIS A 203 17.96 -17.32 -8.34
N PRO A 204 18.15 -16.53 -9.40
CA PRO A 204 18.80 -16.99 -10.62
C PRO A 204 20.31 -17.25 -10.44
N ALA A 205 20.91 -16.71 -9.37
CA ALA A 205 22.32 -16.87 -9.02
C ALA A 205 22.47 -16.76 -7.50
N PRO A 206 23.62 -17.19 -6.90
CA PRO A 206 23.91 -17.04 -5.48
C PRO A 206 24.25 -15.57 -5.13
N ARG A 207 23.31 -14.65 -5.36
CA ARG A 207 23.43 -13.23 -5.09
C ARG A 207 22.45 -12.82 -4.01
N ILE A 208 22.80 -11.83 -3.21
CA ILE A 208 21.93 -11.22 -2.21
C ILE A 208 20.90 -10.33 -2.93
N ARG A 209 19.63 -10.65 -2.83
CA ARG A 209 18.56 -9.83 -3.39
C ARG A 209 18.20 -8.69 -2.45
N VAL A 210 18.57 -7.47 -2.85
CA VAL A 210 18.26 -6.23 -2.14
C VAL A 210 16.99 -5.62 -2.72
N LEU A 211 15.97 -5.42 -1.90
CA LEU A 211 14.82 -4.59 -2.24
C LEU A 211 15.08 -3.16 -1.77
N TYR A 212 15.31 -2.22 -2.68
CA TYR A 212 15.34 -0.80 -2.36
C TYR A 212 13.96 -0.19 -2.63
N ALA A 213 13.27 0.20 -1.57
CA ALA A 213 11.89 0.69 -1.63
C ALA A 213 11.73 2.06 -0.95
N PRO A 214 12.24 3.15 -1.58
CA PRO A 214 12.10 4.49 -1.03
C PRO A 214 10.64 4.95 -1.04
N THR A 215 10.25 5.77 -0.03
CA THR A 215 8.97 6.46 -0.05
C THR A 215 8.99 7.63 -1.04
N TRP A 216 7.85 8.26 -1.27
CA TRP A 216 7.77 9.47 -2.10
C TRP A 216 8.12 10.72 -1.27
N GLU A 217 8.39 11.83 -1.95
CA GLU A 217 8.85 13.09 -1.38
C GLU A 217 7.84 13.81 -0.46
N GLY A 218 6.59 13.31 -0.39
CA GLY A 218 5.54 13.97 0.40
C GLY A 218 5.01 15.25 -0.25
N ASP A 219 3.89 15.75 0.26
CA ASP A 219 3.25 17.01 -0.16
C ASP A 219 3.49 18.16 0.83
N GLY A 220 4.33 17.94 1.83
CA GLY A 220 4.73 18.92 2.84
C GLY A 220 5.99 18.52 3.59
N LYS A 221 6.64 19.50 4.26
CA LYS A 221 7.89 19.27 5.00
C LYS A 221 7.80 18.15 6.03
N ASN A 222 6.66 17.99 6.69
CA ASN A 222 6.43 16.96 7.70
C ASN A 222 6.20 15.56 7.10
N MET A 223 6.20 15.43 5.77
CA MET A 223 5.99 14.18 5.03
C MET A 223 7.21 13.80 4.17
N ALA A 224 8.29 14.58 4.25
CA ALA A 224 9.50 14.41 3.45
C ALA A 224 10.46 13.39 4.08
N TYR A 225 10.15 12.11 3.92
CA TYR A 225 10.95 10.99 4.48
C TYR A 225 11.83 10.29 3.44
N THR A 226 11.88 10.76 2.20
CA THR A 226 12.49 10.02 1.10
C THR A 226 14.00 10.09 1.07
N SER A 227 14.66 8.94 0.92
CA SER A 227 16.10 8.83 0.65
C SER A 227 16.47 9.07 -0.81
N ILE A 228 15.49 9.05 -1.72
CA ILE A 228 15.74 9.09 -3.17
C ILE A 228 16.49 10.35 -3.62
N THR A 229 16.17 11.50 -3.01
CA THR A 229 16.76 12.80 -3.36
C THR A 229 18.14 13.07 -2.74
N SER A 230 18.56 12.26 -1.77
CA SER A 230 19.82 12.46 -1.02
C SER A 230 20.86 11.40 -1.35
N VAL A 231 20.52 10.13 -1.19
CA VAL A 231 21.44 9.00 -1.35
C VAL A 231 21.04 7.99 -2.41
N GLY A 232 19.79 8.04 -2.90
CA GLY A 232 19.17 6.99 -3.71
C GLY A 232 19.99 6.58 -4.94
N ALA A 233 20.41 7.53 -5.77
CA ALA A 233 21.18 7.21 -6.98
C ALA A 233 22.55 6.60 -6.65
N ARG A 234 23.27 7.12 -5.64
CA ARG A 234 24.57 6.57 -5.20
C ARG A 234 24.43 5.16 -4.63
N LEU A 235 23.39 4.93 -3.85
CA LEU A 235 23.05 3.62 -3.30
C LEU A 235 22.82 2.60 -4.42
N VAL A 236 22.02 2.97 -5.42
CA VAL A 236 21.76 2.13 -6.59
C VAL A 236 23.04 1.88 -7.37
N GLU A 237 23.83 2.91 -7.69
CA GLU A 237 25.11 2.78 -8.39
C GLU A 237 26.09 1.85 -7.64
N ALA A 238 26.18 1.95 -6.31
CA ALA A 238 27.02 1.07 -5.51
C ALA A 238 26.56 -0.40 -5.58
N LEU A 239 25.25 -0.67 -5.43
CA LEU A 239 24.70 -2.02 -5.51
C LEU A 239 24.85 -2.64 -6.91
N LEU A 240 24.71 -1.84 -7.98
CA LEU A 240 24.88 -2.31 -9.36
C LEU A 240 26.34 -2.59 -9.72
N ALA A 241 27.30 -1.96 -9.03
CA ALA A 241 28.73 -2.15 -9.25
C ALA A 241 29.32 -3.38 -8.54
N ASP A 242 28.56 -4.05 -7.68
CA ASP A 242 29.03 -5.19 -6.88
C ASP A 242 28.24 -6.47 -7.22
N ASP A 243 28.95 -7.44 -7.79
CA ASP A 243 28.39 -8.71 -8.26
C ASP A 243 27.75 -9.59 -7.18
N ARG A 244 27.94 -9.27 -5.91
CA ARG A 244 27.29 -9.98 -4.80
C ARG A 244 25.79 -9.71 -4.73
N PHE A 245 25.30 -8.65 -5.36
CA PHE A 245 23.93 -8.17 -5.20
C PHE A 245 23.09 -8.30 -6.46
N THR A 246 21.81 -8.55 -6.26
CA THR A 246 20.73 -8.34 -7.24
C THR A 246 19.80 -7.25 -6.69
N LEU A 247 19.63 -6.18 -7.43
CA LEU A 247 18.81 -5.05 -7.00
C LEU A 247 17.39 -5.13 -7.58
N VAL A 248 16.41 -5.11 -6.71
CA VAL A 248 15.00 -4.84 -7.03
C VAL A 248 14.69 -3.43 -6.55
N PHE A 249 14.47 -2.50 -7.47
CA PHE A 249 14.10 -1.12 -7.15
C PHE A 249 12.58 -0.95 -7.26
N ARG A 250 11.95 -0.56 -6.16
CA ARG A 250 10.51 -0.36 -6.09
C ARG A 250 10.17 1.06 -5.64
N PRO A 251 10.12 2.04 -6.57
CA PRO A 251 9.73 3.41 -6.22
C PRO A 251 8.28 3.47 -5.78
N HIS A 252 7.96 4.38 -4.88
CA HIS A 252 6.57 4.65 -4.53
C HIS A 252 5.80 5.20 -5.74
N PRO A 253 4.53 4.81 -5.98
CA PRO A 253 3.75 5.26 -7.17
C PRO A 253 3.62 6.77 -7.33
N LYS A 254 3.80 7.55 -6.25
CA LYS A 254 3.77 9.02 -6.27
C LYS A 254 5.14 9.67 -6.37
N THR A 255 6.23 8.91 -6.46
CA THR A 255 7.58 9.49 -6.56
C THR A 255 7.69 10.39 -7.77
N GLY A 256 8.23 11.60 -7.58
CA GLY A 256 8.38 12.61 -8.64
C GLY A 256 7.11 13.39 -8.98
N SER A 257 6.00 13.20 -8.24
CA SER A 257 4.75 13.94 -8.49
C SER A 257 4.80 15.39 -8.00
N TRP A 258 5.57 15.68 -6.94
CA TRP A 258 5.66 17.00 -6.31
C TRP A 258 7.03 17.66 -6.45
N SER A 259 8.10 16.89 -6.54
CA SER A 259 9.48 17.39 -6.62
C SER A 259 10.11 17.13 -7.98
N VAL A 260 10.64 18.20 -8.59
CA VAL A 260 11.44 18.07 -9.82
C VAL A 260 12.72 17.26 -9.55
N THR A 261 13.36 17.48 -8.40
CA THR A 261 14.56 16.74 -7.99
C THR A 261 14.26 15.25 -7.85
N ALA A 262 13.18 14.87 -7.15
CA ALA A 262 12.80 13.48 -7.02
C ALA A 262 12.52 12.81 -8.37
N ARG A 263 11.90 13.53 -9.31
CA ARG A 263 11.67 13.05 -10.68
C ARG A 263 12.96 12.84 -11.45
N GLN A 264 13.92 13.74 -11.29
CA GLN A 264 15.24 13.63 -11.93
C GLN A 264 16.05 12.45 -11.38
N GLU A 265 16.06 12.28 -10.05
CA GLU A 265 16.74 11.16 -9.41
C GLU A 265 16.07 9.82 -9.75
N LEU A 266 14.75 9.75 -9.79
CA LEU A 266 14.02 8.57 -10.27
C LEU A 266 14.45 8.19 -11.68
N ALA A 267 14.44 9.13 -12.61
CA ALA A 267 14.86 8.90 -13.99
C ALA A 267 16.34 8.49 -14.11
N ARG A 268 17.22 9.02 -13.25
CA ARG A 268 18.64 8.62 -13.18
C ARG A 268 18.77 7.16 -12.71
N ILE A 269 18.05 6.77 -11.68
CA ILE A 269 18.04 5.41 -11.15
C ILE A 269 17.50 4.42 -12.20
N GLU A 270 16.36 4.73 -12.80
CA GLU A 270 15.76 3.89 -13.85
C GLU A 270 16.72 3.67 -15.02
N LYS A 271 17.39 4.74 -15.47
CA LYS A 271 18.41 4.66 -16.54
C LYS A 271 19.60 3.79 -16.15
N ALA A 272 20.09 3.88 -14.90
CA ALA A 272 21.21 3.06 -14.41
C ALA A 272 20.81 1.58 -14.39
N LEU A 273 19.61 1.26 -13.91
CA LEU A 273 19.06 -0.09 -13.91
C LEU A 273 18.84 -0.64 -15.33
N GLU A 274 18.30 0.18 -16.24
CA GLU A 274 18.11 -0.21 -17.64
C GLU A 274 19.45 -0.53 -18.33
N ALA A 275 20.52 0.19 -18.00
CA ALA A 275 21.88 -0.10 -18.50
C ALA A 275 22.40 -1.42 -17.92
N ALA A 276 22.20 -1.69 -16.62
CA ALA A 276 22.66 -2.89 -15.93
C ALA A 276 21.86 -4.16 -16.34
N THR A 277 20.58 -4.04 -16.66
CA THR A 277 19.74 -5.18 -17.09
C THR A 277 20.13 -5.75 -18.46
N LYS A 278 20.96 -5.05 -19.25
CA LYS A 278 21.52 -5.59 -20.49
C LYS A 278 22.47 -6.77 -20.22
N ASP A 279 23.00 -6.86 -19.03
CA ASP A 279 23.69 -8.06 -18.55
C ASP A 279 22.68 -9.06 -17.98
N GLN A 280 22.23 -9.97 -18.84
CA GLN A 280 21.08 -10.90 -18.59
C GLN A 280 21.29 -11.83 -17.38
N GLY A 281 22.48 -11.87 -16.76
CA GLY A 281 22.75 -12.73 -15.60
C GLY A 281 22.48 -12.11 -14.22
N ALA A 282 22.37 -10.79 -14.12
CA ALA A 282 22.34 -10.09 -12.84
C ALA A 282 20.94 -10.02 -12.17
N GLY A 283 19.85 -10.11 -12.95
CA GLY A 283 18.47 -10.11 -12.45
C GLY A 283 18.01 -8.79 -11.83
N HIS A 284 18.74 -7.68 -12.06
CA HIS A 284 18.31 -6.35 -11.60
C HIS A 284 17.01 -5.94 -12.30
N ARG A 285 16.09 -5.30 -11.57
CA ARG A 285 14.81 -4.86 -12.14
C ARG A 285 14.19 -3.68 -11.43
N VAL A 286 13.30 -2.98 -12.13
CA VAL A 286 12.38 -1.99 -11.56
C VAL A 286 11.00 -2.63 -11.40
N GLU A 287 10.40 -2.50 -10.23
CA GLU A 287 9.04 -2.94 -9.95
C GLU A 287 8.12 -1.73 -9.73
N VAL A 288 7.26 -1.44 -10.69
CA VAL A 288 6.29 -0.31 -10.62
C VAL A 288 4.87 -0.76 -10.24
N SER A 289 4.64 -2.07 -10.15
CA SER A 289 3.31 -2.66 -9.88
C SER A 289 3.44 -4.01 -9.16
N GLY A 290 2.31 -4.59 -8.77
CA GLY A 290 2.28 -5.86 -8.07
C GLY A 290 2.22 -5.71 -6.54
N ASP A 291 2.13 -6.83 -5.85
CA ASP A 291 2.03 -6.90 -4.40
C ASP A 291 3.37 -6.53 -3.74
N SER A 292 3.36 -5.46 -2.94
CA SER A 292 4.56 -4.99 -2.23
C SER A 292 5.05 -5.97 -1.16
N SER A 293 4.12 -6.66 -0.50
CA SER A 293 4.47 -7.66 0.52
C SER A 293 5.18 -8.84 -0.13
N ARG A 294 4.84 -9.17 -1.37
CA ARG A 294 5.54 -10.19 -2.15
C ARG A 294 6.97 -9.79 -2.49
N SER A 295 7.19 -8.56 -2.92
CA SER A 295 8.56 -8.05 -3.17
C SER A 295 9.43 -8.12 -1.91
N ILE A 296 8.84 -7.84 -0.73
CA ILE A 296 9.50 -7.99 0.57
C ILE A 296 9.84 -9.47 0.84
N MET A 297 8.88 -10.38 0.63
CA MET A 297 9.10 -11.81 0.85
C MET A 297 10.22 -12.39 -0.01
N ASP A 298 10.33 -11.94 -1.25
CA ASP A 298 11.35 -12.42 -2.19
C ASP A 298 12.73 -11.79 -1.95
N ALA A 299 12.84 -10.72 -1.15
CA ALA A 299 14.11 -10.08 -0.80
C ALA A 299 14.86 -10.82 0.32
N ASP A 300 16.19 -10.77 0.30
CA ASP A 300 17.04 -11.20 1.42
C ASP A 300 17.22 -10.06 2.44
N VAL A 301 17.23 -8.82 1.95
CA VAL A 301 17.28 -7.61 2.77
C VAL A 301 16.47 -6.49 2.13
N VAL A 302 15.77 -5.73 2.96
CA VAL A 302 14.98 -4.57 2.55
C VAL A 302 15.72 -3.30 2.97
N VAL A 303 15.96 -2.39 2.02
CA VAL A 303 16.47 -1.05 2.28
C VAL A 303 15.33 -0.07 1.95
N CYS A 304 14.86 0.66 2.92
CA CYS A 304 13.74 1.58 2.72
C CYS A 304 13.74 2.75 3.71
N ASP A 305 12.89 3.71 3.46
CA ASP A 305 12.63 4.84 4.36
C ASP A 305 11.55 4.49 5.39
N ILE A 306 11.29 5.39 6.35
CA ILE A 306 10.13 5.30 7.27
C ILE A 306 8.85 5.29 6.43
N SER A 307 8.22 4.13 6.34
CA SER A 307 7.07 3.88 5.45
C SER A 307 6.31 2.61 5.85
N ALA A 308 5.21 2.32 5.17
CA ALA A 308 4.52 1.05 5.30
C ALA A 308 5.39 -0.14 4.88
N MET A 309 6.34 0.06 3.94
CA MET A 309 7.28 -0.99 3.54
C MET A 309 8.18 -1.44 4.68
N ALA A 310 8.64 -0.50 5.54
CA ALA A 310 9.43 -0.83 6.74
C ALA A 310 8.61 -1.68 7.72
N MET A 311 7.37 -1.28 8.00
CA MET A 311 6.49 -2.04 8.89
C MET A 311 6.14 -3.41 8.32
N ASP A 312 5.88 -3.51 7.03
CA ASP A 312 5.62 -4.80 6.37
C ASP A 312 6.86 -5.71 6.37
N ALA A 313 8.08 -5.15 6.22
CA ALA A 313 9.32 -5.90 6.36
C ALA A 313 9.50 -6.45 7.78
N ILE A 314 9.23 -5.64 8.80
CA ILE A 314 9.21 -6.07 10.21
C ILE A 314 8.16 -7.17 10.41
N GLY A 315 6.95 -6.99 9.86
CA GLY A 315 5.86 -7.96 9.96
C GLY A 315 6.18 -9.31 9.33
N LEU A 316 7.01 -9.33 8.30
CA LEU A 316 7.47 -10.54 7.58
C LEU A 316 8.81 -11.08 8.08
N ASP A 317 9.33 -10.58 9.21
CA ASP A 317 10.64 -10.94 9.78
C ASP A 317 11.80 -10.84 8.77
N LYS A 318 11.75 -9.84 7.88
CA LYS A 318 12.82 -9.61 6.90
C LYS A 318 13.91 -8.73 7.48
N PRO A 319 15.20 -9.04 7.19
CA PRO A 319 16.29 -8.12 7.47
C PRO A 319 16.01 -6.75 6.85
N LEU A 320 16.19 -5.70 7.63
CA LEU A 320 15.83 -4.33 7.29
C LEU A 320 17.00 -3.38 7.52
N LEU A 321 17.28 -2.51 6.55
CA LEU A 321 18.06 -1.30 6.74
C LEU A 321 17.14 -0.08 6.53
N LEU A 322 16.84 0.61 7.61
CA LEU A 322 16.00 1.81 7.60
C LEU A 322 16.87 3.04 7.33
N LEU A 323 16.52 3.83 6.31
CA LEU A 323 17.11 5.12 6.03
C LEU A 323 16.21 6.24 6.56
N HIS A 324 16.75 7.19 7.30
CA HIS A 324 15.96 8.24 7.93
C HIS A 324 16.68 9.58 7.98
N SER A 325 15.93 10.69 8.03
CA SER A 325 16.49 12.00 8.37
C SER A 325 16.70 12.09 9.88
N THR A 326 17.76 12.78 10.30
CA THR A 326 18.03 13.07 11.72
C THR A 326 16.92 13.84 12.41
N ASP A 327 16.15 14.64 11.65
CA ASP A 327 15.04 15.45 12.15
C ASP A 327 13.71 14.68 12.24
N THR A 328 13.69 13.42 11.85
CA THR A 328 12.45 12.62 11.79
C THR A 328 12.31 11.76 13.04
N PRO A 329 11.14 11.73 13.70
CA PRO A 329 10.87 10.76 14.75
C PRO A 329 11.10 9.35 14.22
N MET A 330 12.01 8.63 14.84
CA MET A 330 12.39 7.28 14.41
C MET A 330 11.41 6.23 14.94
N ILE A 331 11.43 5.06 14.30
CA ILE A 331 11.06 3.79 14.92
C ILE A 331 12.17 3.50 15.95
N HIS A 332 12.01 4.04 17.16
CA HIS A 332 13.06 4.08 18.19
C HIS A 332 13.51 2.72 18.71
N GLU A 333 12.85 1.65 18.29
CA GLU A 333 13.02 0.30 18.84
C GLU A 333 13.85 -0.62 17.94
N LEU A 334 14.30 -0.16 16.77
CA LEU A 334 15.21 -0.93 15.93
C LEU A 334 16.64 -0.89 16.49
N ALA A 335 17.36 -2.00 16.35
CA ALA A 335 18.78 -2.04 16.67
C ALA A 335 19.57 -1.05 15.80
N PRO A 336 20.63 -0.40 16.34
CA PRO A 336 21.38 0.63 15.61
C PRO A 336 21.93 0.18 14.25
N GLU A 337 22.29 -1.10 14.11
CA GLU A 337 22.73 -1.67 12.85
C GLU A 337 21.63 -1.78 11.78
N GLN A 338 20.38 -1.67 12.18
CA GLN A 338 19.21 -1.74 11.29
C GLN A 338 18.74 -0.37 10.82
N SER A 339 19.41 0.71 11.23
CA SER A 339 19.06 2.06 10.80
C SER A 339 20.29 2.94 10.58
N LEU A 340 20.23 3.78 9.55
CA LEU A 340 21.24 4.79 9.24
C LEU A 340 20.56 6.14 8.99
N SER A 341 21.13 7.20 9.53
CA SER A 341 20.72 8.53 9.08
C SER A 341 21.13 8.73 7.61
N LEU A 342 20.44 9.60 6.90
CA LEU A 342 20.78 9.93 5.51
C LEU A 342 22.20 10.51 5.38
N GLU A 343 22.68 11.23 6.41
CA GLU A 343 24.04 11.74 6.47
C GLU A 343 25.04 10.60 6.61
N GLN A 344 24.81 9.64 7.53
CA GLN A 344 25.64 8.46 7.71
C GLN A 344 25.69 7.61 6.45
N ALA A 345 24.52 7.27 5.89
CA ALA A 345 24.45 6.53 4.64
C ALA A 345 25.17 7.26 3.49
N GLY A 346 25.03 8.59 3.42
CA GLY A 346 25.70 9.44 2.45
C GLY A 346 27.23 9.40 2.60
N ALA A 347 27.75 9.46 3.82
CA ALA A 347 29.17 9.36 4.11
C ALA A 347 29.73 7.98 3.70
N LEU A 348 29.09 6.89 4.13
CA LEU A 348 29.47 5.53 3.78
C LEU A 348 29.46 5.25 2.27
N LEU A 349 28.52 5.87 1.53
CA LEU A 349 28.45 5.74 0.08
C LEU A 349 29.49 6.56 -0.68
N LEU A 350 30.13 7.53 -0.05
CA LEU A 350 31.23 8.31 -0.64
C LEU A 350 32.59 7.60 -0.48
N GLU A 351 32.75 6.75 0.55
CA GLU A 351 34.01 6.07 0.86
C GLU A 351 34.22 4.87 -0.07
N GLU A 352 35.33 4.88 -0.80
CA GLU A 352 35.78 3.76 -1.66
C GLU A 352 34.67 2.99 -2.39
N HIS A 353 33.79 3.69 -3.11
CA HIS A 353 32.66 3.13 -3.84
C HIS A 353 31.56 2.50 -2.95
N GLY A 354 31.39 3.00 -1.73
CA GLY A 354 30.32 2.52 -0.83
C GLY A 354 30.60 1.16 -0.19
N ARG A 355 31.87 0.76 -0.09
CA ARG A 355 32.26 -0.58 0.38
C ARG A 355 31.73 -0.89 1.78
N GLU A 356 31.76 0.07 2.70
CA GLU A 356 31.27 -0.12 4.06
C GLU A 356 29.72 -0.22 4.08
N PHE A 357 29.03 0.60 3.31
CA PHE A 357 27.58 0.49 3.13
C PHE A 357 27.19 -0.89 2.60
N LEU A 358 27.86 -1.36 1.55
CA LEU A 358 27.61 -2.68 0.95
C LEU A 358 27.90 -3.83 1.93
N SER A 359 28.92 -3.69 2.78
CA SER A 359 29.23 -4.66 3.84
C SER A 359 28.12 -4.71 4.90
N THR A 360 27.56 -3.56 5.28
CA THR A 360 26.41 -3.47 6.19
C THR A 360 25.20 -4.18 5.59
N VAL A 361 24.86 -3.90 4.33
CA VAL A 361 23.74 -4.57 3.62
C VAL A 361 23.95 -6.09 3.55
N ALA A 362 25.17 -6.54 3.21
CA ALA A 362 25.47 -7.97 3.13
C ALA A 362 25.38 -8.66 4.50
N SER A 363 25.87 -8.01 5.57
CA SER A 363 25.78 -8.54 6.92
C SER A 363 24.33 -8.65 7.40
N LEU A 364 23.50 -7.65 7.13
CA LEU A 364 22.07 -7.69 7.47
C LEU A 364 21.35 -8.79 6.71
N ALA A 365 21.65 -9.02 5.44
CA ALA A 365 21.02 -10.09 4.65
C ALA A 365 21.25 -11.49 5.24
N MET A 366 22.30 -11.68 6.03
CA MET A 366 22.61 -12.93 6.72
C MET A 366 22.16 -12.95 8.18
N ALA A 367 21.63 -11.83 8.67
CA ALA A 367 21.18 -11.72 10.06
C ALA A 367 19.81 -12.34 10.27
N ILE A 368 19.59 -12.87 11.46
CA ILE A 368 18.23 -13.20 11.94
C ILE A 368 17.62 -11.95 12.57
N PRO A 369 16.29 -11.79 12.52
CA PRO A 369 15.61 -10.66 13.15
C PRO A 369 16.01 -10.50 14.62
N SER A 370 16.35 -9.28 15.02
CA SER A 370 16.73 -8.97 16.41
C SER A 370 15.54 -9.15 17.37
N GLU A 371 15.81 -9.22 18.66
CA GLU A 371 14.76 -9.26 19.69
C GLU A 371 13.89 -7.99 19.62
N GLN A 372 14.52 -6.83 19.39
CA GLN A 372 13.84 -5.56 19.19
C GLN A 372 12.88 -5.60 17.99
N GLN A 373 13.32 -6.15 16.86
CA GLN A 373 12.47 -6.29 15.67
C GLN A 373 11.27 -7.21 15.95
N ARG A 374 11.47 -8.33 16.65
CA ARG A 374 10.37 -9.23 17.04
C ARG A 374 9.40 -8.60 18.03
N SER A 375 9.90 -7.84 19.01
CA SER A 375 9.08 -7.07 19.94
C SER A 375 8.23 -6.03 19.22
N LEU A 376 8.85 -5.26 18.32
CA LEU A 376 8.17 -4.27 17.49
C LEU A 376 7.10 -4.92 16.60
N ARG A 377 7.40 -6.07 16.00
CA ARG A 377 6.43 -6.85 15.23
C ARG A 377 5.20 -7.23 16.06
N SER A 378 5.41 -7.79 17.25
CA SER A 378 4.32 -8.20 18.13
C SER A 378 3.45 -7.02 18.57
N ASN A 379 4.05 -5.88 18.87
CA ASN A 379 3.34 -4.66 19.22
C ASN A 379 2.56 -4.06 18.04
N ALA A 380 3.14 -4.10 16.82
CA ALA A 380 2.53 -3.54 15.63
C ALA A 380 1.38 -4.40 15.07
N PHE A 381 1.50 -5.72 15.10
CA PHE A 381 0.62 -6.65 14.37
C PHE A 381 -0.06 -7.71 15.24
N GLY A 382 0.22 -7.72 16.54
CA GLY A 382 -0.31 -8.74 17.47
C GLY A 382 0.34 -10.11 17.30
N ASP A 383 -0.46 -11.18 17.37
CA ASP A 383 0.04 -12.55 17.21
C ASP A 383 0.83 -12.71 15.90
N PRO A 384 2.11 -13.08 15.98
CA PRO A 384 2.97 -13.20 14.81
C PRO A 384 2.70 -14.45 13.95
N ALA A 385 1.80 -15.33 14.35
CA ALA A 385 1.49 -16.52 13.56
C ALA A 385 0.89 -16.11 12.20
N LEU A 386 1.57 -16.51 11.11
CA LEU A 386 1.11 -16.26 9.75
C LEU A 386 -0.24 -16.94 9.49
N GLY A 387 -1.11 -16.33 8.72
CA GLY A 387 -2.48 -16.78 8.44
C GLY A 387 -3.51 -16.25 9.44
N ARG A 388 -3.11 -15.91 10.65
CA ARG A 388 -4.01 -15.48 11.70
C ARG A 388 -4.62 -14.09 11.53
N ALA A 389 -3.95 -13.19 10.81
CA ALA A 389 -4.48 -11.86 10.53
C ALA A 389 -5.69 -11.92 9.58
N THR A 390 -5.64 -12.79 8.57
CA THR A 390 -6.78 -13.03 7.66
C THR A 390 -7.96 -13.66 8.40
N GLU A 391 -7.73 -14.64 9.28
CA GLU A 391 -8.77 -15.24 10.13
C GLU A 391 -9.40 -14.19 11.05
N ARG A 392 -8.58 -13.35 11.72
CA ARG A 392 -9.07 -12.25 12.56
C ARG A 392 -9.88 -11.23 11.78
N PHE A 393 -9.42 -10.88 10.56
CA PHE A 393 -10.16 -9.97 9.67
C PHE A 393 -11.54 -10.52 9.32
N ILE A 394 -11.63 -11.79 8.92
CA ILE A 394 -12.90 -12.44 8.58
C ILE A 394 -13.83 -12.47 9.79
N ALA A 395 -13.34 -12.95 10.94
CA ALA A 395 -14.12 -13.02 12.18
C ALA A 395 -14.60 -11.62 12.62
N ALA A 396 -13.73 -10.61 12.56
CA ALA A 396 -14.09 -9.24 12.90
C ALA A 396 -15.13 -8.66 11.95
N ALA A 397 -14.99 -8.88 10.62
CA ALA A 397 -15.95 -8.42 9.63
C ALA A 397 -17.35 -8.97 9.91
N ILE A 398 -17.46 -10.25 10.21
CA ILE A 398 -18.73 -10.90 10.58
C ILE A 398 -19.27 -10.32 11.89
N ALA A 399 -18.45 -10.24 12.93
CA ALA A 399 -18.87 -9.80 14.26
C ALA A 399 -19.41 -8.36 14.29
N VAL A 400 -18.70 -7.41 13.65
CA VAL A 400 -19.08 -5.98 13.71
C VAL A 400 -20.23 -5.61 12.80
N THR A 401 -20.50 -6.41 11.77
CA THR A 401 -21.55 -6.12 10.80
C THR A 401 -22.83 -6.92 11.09
N GLY A 402 -22.77 -7.92 11.97
CA GLY A 402 -23.90 -8.82 12.23
C GLY A 402 -24.27 -9.69 11.03
N ALA A 403 -23.34 -9.88 10.07
CA ALA A 403 -23.56 -10.80 8.97
C ALA A 403 -23.79 -12.22 9.51
N ALA A 404 -24.80 -12.91 8.96
CA ALA A 404 -25.10 -14.27 9.41
C ALA A 404 -23.94 -15.21 9.06
N GLU A 405 -23.51 -16.04 10.01
CA GLU A 405 -22.61 -17.16 9.72
C GLU A 405 -23.31 -18.05 8.67
N ARG A 406 -22.68 -18.22 7.53
CA ARG A 406 -23.12 -19.15 6.50
C ARG A 406 -22.36 -20.45 6.67
N ALA A 407 -23.14 -21.50 6.98
CA ALA A 407 -22.62 -22.85 7.15
C ALA A 407 -22.08 -23.45 5.84
#